data_56e2833b17e7810f9eeefd15bd787721
#
_entry.id   56e2833b17e7810f9eeefd15bd787721
#
_cell.length_a   1.000
_cell.length_b   1.000
_cell.length_c   1.000
_cell.angle_alpha   90.00
_cell.angle_beta   90.00
_cell.angle_gamma   90.00
#
_symmetry.space_group_name_H-M   'P 1'
#
loop_
_entity.id
_entity.type
_entity.pdbx_description
1 polymer ?
#
loop_
_entity_poly.entity_id
_entity_poly.type
_entity_poly.pdbx_seq_one_letter_code
_entity_poly.pdbx_strand_id
1 'polypeptide(L)'
;MKNSLKGPIRAVLFGVGVTGRELIARLPERGVELTGVFARSSHIGEDSGLVAGCAANGVKVSPSDDASIRAVLSETKPDLAIICTTDDLPTLMPLIKPCVECGVNVLSSSGLLYYPYGIYPEGSVELDELAKANGVTVFASGIQDVFFTSLVTVLTGACYSIKSVTLTDLATIDRFDFWPVFGIGKTKEEYEEYLKAHPVDEAHAYSHLAIATNATVAALGLTAVAQHDGLEILYTDEDTYNAYRDLHIKKGCVIGKNETTVIETAEGITFRCEFISKMAEEHKGETGNLNRIVVEGEPNLDLVTTDKHGEMTTTASMLNRIPDVLNAGPGLKTVADLSMPYLKVKPLVDYLEA
;
A
#
# COMPACT_ATOMS: atom_id res chain seq x y z
N MET A 1 24.08 8.73 -16.83
CA MET A 1 23.44 9.80 -17.64
C MET A 1 21.96 9.46 -17.65
N LYS A 2 21.12 10.24 -16.96
CA LYS A 2 19.68 10.09 -17.06
C LYS A 2 19.28 10.47 -18.50
N ASN A 3 18.74 9.52 -19.26
CA ASN A 3 18.18 9.81 -20.57
C ASN A 3 16.91 10.64 -20.37
N SER A 4 16.88 11.86 -20.86
CA SER A 4 15.63 12.60 -20.98
C SER A 4 14.69 11.78 -21.88
N LEU A 5 13.62 11.24 -21.32
CA LEU A 5 12.61 10.52 -22.09
C LEU A 5 12.04 11.48 -23.16
N LYS A 6 12.13 11.08 -24.42
CA LYS A 6 11.64 11.87 -25.57
C LYS A 6 10.23 11.48 -25.99
N GLY A 7 9.43 10.91 -25.10
CA GLY A 7 8.08 10.41 -25.39
C GLY A 7 7.27 10.19 -24.13
N PRO A 8 6.10 9.58 -24.24
CA PRO A 8 5.30 9.22 -23.08
C PRO A 8 6.07 8.21 -22.22
N ILE A 9 5.85 8.24 -20.89
CA ILE A 9 6.33 7.21 -19.98
C ILE A 9 5.69 5.89 -20.39
N ARG A 10 6.49 4.83 -20.54
CA ARG A 10 6.03 3.50 -20.91
C ARG A 10 6.00 2.58 -19.70
N ALA A 11 4.89 1.96 -19.43
CA ALA A 11 4.72 1.12 -18.25
C ALA A 11 4.20 -0.27 -18.59
N VAL A 12 4.60 -1.26 -17.81
CA VAL A 12 3.94 -2.57 -17.71
C VAL A 12 3.25 -2.67 -16.35
N LEU A 13 2.18 -3.48 -16.28
CA LEU A 13 1.39 -3.62 -15.07
C LEU A 13 1.18 -5.09 -14.71
N PHE A 14 1.38 -5.44 -13.46
CA PHE A 14 1.16 -6.76 -12.88
C PHE A 14 -0.07 -6.74 -11.97
N GLY A 15 -1.02 -7.60 -12.27
CA GLY A 15 -2.27 -7.74 -11.53
C GLY A 15 -3.45 -7.05 -12.22
N VAL A 16 -4.56 -7.80 -12.35
CA VAL A 16 -5.82 -7.33 -12.94
C VAL A 16 -6.97 -7.37 -11.92
N GLY A 17 -6.62 -7.23 -10.63
CA GLY A 17 -7.57 -7.03 -9.54
C GLY A 17 -8.10 -5.60 -9.51
N VAL A 18 -8.75 -5.20 -8.42
CA VAL A 18 -9.38 -3.87 -8.28
C VAL A 18 -8.39 -2.74 -8.55
N THR A 19 -7.25 -2.70 -7.85
CA THR A 19 -6.21 -1.68 -8.03
C THR A 19 -5.63 -1.67 -9.45
N GLY A 20 -5.34 -2.85 -10.01
CA GLY A 20 -4.77 -2.95 -11.36
C GLY A 20 -5.73 -2.47 -12.44
N ARG A 21 -7.01 -2.81 -12.35
CA ARG A 21 -8.03 -2.35 -13.31
C ARG A 21 -8.21 -0.83 -13.27
N GLU A 22 -8.22 -0.24 -12.08
CA GLU A 22 -8.29 1.22 -11.93
C GLU A 22 -7.05 1.89 -12.54
N LEU A 23 -5.85 1.34 -12.34
CA LEU A 23 -4.63 1.87 -12.97
C LEU A 23 -4.62 1.70 -14.48
N ILE A 24 -5.12 0.58 -15.04
CA ILE A 24 -5.27 0.41 -16.50
C ILE A 24 -6.14 1.53 -17.08
N ALA A 25 -7.22 1.89 -16.39
CA ALA A 25 -8.11 2.97 -16.81
C ALA A 25 -7.45 4.36 -16.72
N ARG A 26 -6.68 4.63 -15.67
CA ARG A 26 -6.16 5.97 -15.35
C ARG A 26 -4.80 6.32 -15.95
N LEU A 27 -3.94 5.34 -16.22
CA LEU A 27 -2.59 5.58 -16.77
C LEU A 27 -2.61 6.39 -18.07
N PRO A 28 -3.48 6.09 -19.07
CA PRO A 28 -3.55 6.89 -20.30
C PRO A 28 -3.98 8.34 -20.07
N GLU A 29 -4.87 8.60 -19.11
CA GLU A 29 -5.31 9.95 -18.73
C GLU A 29 -4.15 10.82 -18.20
N ARG A 30 -3.10 10.18 -17.71
CA ARG A 30 -1.92 10.81 -17.15
C ARG A 30 -0.73 10.82 -18.13
N GLY A 31 -0.94 10.44 -19.39
CA GLY A 31 0.08 10.41 -20.42
C GLY A 31 1.07 9.25 -20.28
N VAL A 32 0.66 8.15 -19.66
CA VAL A 32 1.46 6.92 -19.56
C VAL A 32 0.95 5.89 -20.55
N GLU A 33 1.85 5.39 -21.39
CA GLU A 33 1.57 4.32 -22.35
C GLU A 33 1.68 2.96 -21.64
N LEU A 34 0.57 2.22 -21.59
CA LEU A 34 0.58 0.84 -21.08
C LEU A 34 1.04 -0.09 -22.21
N THR A 35 2.18 -0.78 -22.00
CA THR A 35 2.83 -1.61 -23.02
C THR A 35 2.79 -3.09 -22.74
N GLY A 36 2.35 -3.51 -21.57
CA GLY A 36 2.16 -4.90 -21.18
C GLY A 36 1.36 -5.02 -19.89
N VAL A 37 0.58 -6.09 -19.78
CA VAL A 37 -0.18 -6.44 -18.58
C VAL A 37 0.04 -7.90 -18.26
N PHE A 38 0.23 -8.21 -16.96
CA PHE A 38 0.51 -9.55 -16.50
C PHE A 38 -0.47 -10.01 -15.44
N ALA A 39 -0.86 -11.28 -15.50
CA ALA A 39 -1.62 -11.96 -14.47
C ALA A 39 -1.10 -13.38 -14.26
N ARG A 40 -1.35 -13.94 -13.06
CA ARG A 40 -0.91 -15.31 -12.75
C ARG A 40 -1.67 -16.36 -13.57
N SER A 41 -2.99 -16.25 -13.67
CA SER A 41 -3.85 -17.22 -14.34
C SER A 41 -5.14 -16.67 -14.90
N SER A 42 -5.62 -15.51 -14.43
CA SER A 42 -6.88 -14.91 -14.85
C SER A 42 -6.71 -14.06 -16.12
N HIS A 43 -7.71 -14.05 -16.99
CA HIS A 43 -7.79 -13.16 -18.15
C HIS A 43 -6.66 -13.28 -19.18
N ILE A 44 -5.88 -14.36 -19.16
CA ILE A 44 -4.77 -14.54 -20.11
C ILE A 44 -5.27 -14.55 -21.55
N GLY A 45 -4.65 -13.69 -22.39
CA GLY A 45 -5.01 -13.50 -23.80
C GLY A 45 -6.13 -12.51 -24.06
N GLU A 46 -6.86 -12.06 -23.03
CA GLU A 46 -7.88 -11.04 -23.12
C GLU A 46 -7.26 -9.65 -23.27
N ASP A 47 -8.01 -8.70 -23.85
CA ASP A 47 -7.59 -7.29 -23.91
C ASP A 47 -7.72 -6.64 -22.54
N SER A 48 -6.64 -6.03 -22.08
CA SER A 48 -6.58 -5.47 -20.71
C SER A 48 -7.52 -4.28 -20.50
N GLY A 49 -7.80 -3.49 -21.53
CA GLY A 49 -8.80 -2.42 -21.47
C GLY A 49 -10.19 -2.98 -21.20
N LEU A 50 -10.58 -4.05 -21.93
CA LEU A 50 -11.87 -4.73 -21.70
C LEU A 50 -11.93 -5.38 -20.31
N VAL A 51 -10.85 -5.99 -19.84
CA VAL A 51 -10.75 -6.54 -18.47
C VAL A 51 -10.95 -5.45 -17.43
N ALA A 52 -10.47 -4.24 -17.68
CA ALA A 52 -10.66 -3.08 -16.81
C ALA A 52 -12.03 -2.39 -16.94
N GLY A 53 -12.90 -2.88 -17.83
CA GLY A 53 -14.20 -2.25 -18.09
C GLY A 53 -14.13 -0.99 -18.96
N CYS A 54 -13.02 -0.81 -19.68
CA CYS A 54 -12.77 0.31 -20.60
C CYS A 54 -12.90 -0.14 -22.07
N ALA A 55 -12.62 0.78 -23.00
CA ALA A 55 -12.46 0.44 -24.41
C ALA A 55 -11.22 -0.46 -24.59
N ALA A 56 -11.23 -1.32 -25.61
CA ALA A 56 -10.07 -2.12 -25.97
C ALA A 56 -8.86 -1.22 -26.23
N ASN A 57 -7.72 -1.58 -25.65
CA ASN A 57 -6.47 -0.84 -25.79
C ASN A 57 -5.39 -1.58 -26.59
N GLY A 58 -5.67 -2.79 -27.06
CA GLY A 58 -4.77 -3.61 -27.85
C GLY A 58 -3.70 -4.36 -27.03
N VAL A 59 -3.60 -4.11 -25.73
CA VAL A 59 -2.64 -4.78 -24.84
C VAL A 59 -3.27 -6.03 -24.24
N LYS A 60 -2.75 -7.20 -24.61
CA LYS A 60 -3.26 -8.46 -24.07
C LYS A 60 -2.62 -8.79 -22.72
N VAL A 61 -3.41 -9.43 -21.85
CA VAL A 61 -2.92 -9.97 -20.58
C VAL A 61 -2.03 -11.19 -20.84
N SER A 62 -0.79 -11.12 -20.39
CA SER A 62 0.23 -12.18 -20.50
C SER A 62 0.39 -12.93 -19.17
N PRO A 63 0.88 -14.19 -19.19
CA PRO A 63 1.28 -14.89 -17.97
C PRO A 63 2.41 -14.14 -17.24
N SER A 64 2.42 -14.21 -15.90
CA SER A 64 3.46 -13.58 -15.07
C SER A 64 4.60 -14.52 -14.69
N ASP A 65 4.93 -15.50 -15.54
CA ASP A 65 6.15 -16.31 -15.40
C ASP A 65 7.38 -15.54 -15.91
N ASP A 66 8.58 -15.94 -15.44
CA ASP A 66 9.84 -15.24 -15.76
C ASP A 66 10.09 -15.10 -17.27
N ALA A 67 9.83 -16.15 -18.04
CA ALA A 67 10.08 -16.12 -19.48
C ALA A 67 9.14 -15.15 -20.21
N SER A 68 7.87 -15.15 -19.86
CA SER A 68 6.84 -14.25 -20.41
C SER A 68 7.14 -12.79 -20.03
N ILE A 69 7.52 -12.55 -18.77
CA ILE A 69 7.91 -11.21 -18.30
C ILE A 69 9.09 -10.68 -19.13
N ARG A 70 10.19 -11.44 -19.19
CA ARG A 70 11.40 -11.00 -19.93
C ARG A 70 11.15 -10.79 -21.43
N ALA A 71 10.32 -11.61 -22.05
CA ALA A 71 9.95 -11.45 -23.45
C ALA A 71 9.25 -10.11 -23.69
N VAL A 72 8.23 -9.79 -22.91
CA VAL A 72 7.48 -8.52 -23.03
C VAL A 72 8.39 -7.32 -22.70
N LEU A 73 9.22 -7.39 -21.63
CA LEU A 73 10.14 -6.31 -21.27
C LEU A 73 11.18 -6.04 -22.36
N SER A 74 11.72 -7.09 -22.99
CA SER A 74 12.68 -6.97 -24.08
C SER A 74 12.07 -6.33 -25.32
N GLU A 75 10.83 -6.71 -25.66
CA GLU A 75 10.10 -6.18 -26.81
C GLU A 75 9.66 -4.74 -26.59
N THR A 76 9.06 -4.46 -25.44
CA THR A 76 8.40 -3.18 -25.18
C THR A 76 9.29 -2.13 -24.54
N LYS A 77 10.38 -2.52 -23.87
CA LYS A 77 11.35 -1.63 -23.19
C LYS A 77 10.66 -0.54 -22.35
N PRO A 78 9.86 -0.93 -21.34
CA PRO A 78 9.17 0.04 -20.49
C PRO A 78 10.14 0.76 -19.56
N ASP A 79 9.76 1.95 -19.11
CA ASP A 79 10.50 2.73 -18.11
C ASP A 79 10.15 2.28 -16.67
N LEU A 80 8.93 1.70 -16.51
CA LEU A 80 8.36 1.38 -15.21
C LEU A 80 7.56 0.08 -15.24
N ALA A 81 7.72 -0.74 -14.21
CA ALA A 81 6.85 -1.86 -13.87
C ALA A 81 5.99 -1.47 -12.65
N ILE A 82 4.68 -1.56 -12.79
CA ILE A 82 3.72 -1.31 -11.70
C ILE A 82 3.20 -2.66 -11.20
N ILE A 83 3.40 -2.99 -9.91
CA ILE A 83 3.06 -4.30 -9.36
C ILE A 83 1.96 -4.16 -8.32
N CYS A 84 0.77 -4.72 -8.64
CA CYS A 84 -0.44 -4.68 -7.82
C CYS A 84 -1.00 -6.10 -7.63
N THR A 85 -0.21 -7.00 -7.02
CA THR A 85 -0.56 -8.44 -6.90
C THR A 85 -0.69 -8.92 -5.47
N THR A 86 0.38 -8.92 -4.71
CA THR A 86 0.47 -9.44 -3.33
C THR A 86 1.28 -8.49 -2.47
N ASP A 87 1.32 -8.71 -1.15
CA ASP A 87 1.99 -7.82 -0.22
C ASP A 87 3.37 -8.30 0.23
N ASP A 88 3.60 -9.62 0.32
CA ASP A 88 4.83 -10.18 0.89
C ASP A 88 6.02 -10.17 -0.10
N LEU A 89 7.18 -9.76 0.39
CA LEU A 89 8.39 -9.65 -0.42
C LEU A 89 8.82 -10.98 -1.08
N PRO A 90 8.80 -12.13 -0.42
CA PRO A 90 9.13 -13.41 -1.07
C PRO A 90 8.29 -13.73 -2.30
N THR A 91 6.99 -13.43 -2.28
CA THR A 91 6.09 -13.63 -3.43
C THR A 91 6.26 -12.55 -4.50
N LEU A 92 6.70 -11.34 -4.12
CA LEU A 92 6.96 -10.24 -5.05
C LEU A 92 8.30 -10.41 -5.79
N MET A 93 9.32 -10.96 -5.15
CA MET A 93 10.66 -11.09 -5.72
C MET A 93 10.69 -11.76 -7.11
N PRO A 94 9.94 -12.85 -7.39
CA PRO A 94 9.85 -13.44 -8.73
C PRO A 94 9.31 -12.50 -9.81
N LEU A 95 8.55 -11.46 -9.44
CA LEU A 95 8.02 -10.44 -10.35
C LEU A 95 8.97 -9.24 -10.46
N ILE A 96 9.58 -8.83 -9.34
CA ILE A 96 10.48 -7.68 -9.26
C ILE A 96 11.82 -7.98 -9.95
N LYS A 97 12.41 -9.15 -9.66
CA LYS A 97 13.74 -9.52 -10.14
C LYS A 97 13.92 -9.41 -11.66
N PRO A 98 13.05 -10.01 -12.50
CA PRO A 98 13.18 -9.86 -13.96
C PRO A 98 13.03 -8.41 -14.42
N CYS A 99 12.20 -7.59 -13.76
CA CYS A 99 12.07 -6.17 -14.10
C CYS A 99 13.38 -5.42 -13.81
N VAL A 100 13.93 -5.59 -12.61
CA VAL A 100 15.19 -4.95 -12.19
C VAL A 100 16.36 -5.38 -13.08
N GLU A 101 16.52 -6.68 -13.35
CA GLU A 101 17.57 -7.23 -14.22
C GLU A 101 17.45 -6.77 -15.68
N CYS A 102 16.24 -6.42 -16.13
CA CYS A 102 16.02 -5.78 -17.44
C CYS A 102 16.17 -4.26 -17.43
N GLY A 103 16.59 -3.65 -16.32
CA GLY A 103 16.79 -2.21 -16.21
C GLY A 103 15.50 -1.40 -16.09
N VAL A 104 14.42 -2.00 -15.57
CA VAL A 104 13.10 -1.38 -15.44
C VAL A 104 12.85 -1.00 -13.98
N ASN A 105 12.49 0.26 -13.72
CA ASN A 105 12.11 0.74 -12.38
C ASN A 105 10.84 0.04 -11.90
N VAL A 106 10.65 -0.08 -10.59
CA VAL A 106 9.51 -0.78 -10.00
C VAL A 106 8.75 0.13 -9.03
N LEU A 107 7.43 0.19 -9.20
CA LEU A 107 6.49 0.80 -8.26
C LEU A 107 5.47 -0.24 -7.84
N SER A 108 5.39 -0.54 -6.55
CA SER A 108 4.46 -1.55 -6.01
C SER A 108 3.38 -0.93 -5.13
N SER A 109 2.20 -1.55 -5.08
CA SER A 109 1.15 -1.23 -4.10
C SER A 109 1.32 -1.98 -2.77
N SER A 110 2.33 -2.84 -2.65
CA SER A 110 2.55 -3.66 -1.46
C SER A 110 2.77 -2.82 -0.20
N GLY A 111 1.94 -3.05 0.81
CA GLY A 111 2.09 -2.43 2.11
C GLY A 111 3.34 -2.91 2.85
N LEU A 112 3.70 -4.18 2.71
CA LEU A 112 4.88 -4.76 3.36
C LEU A 112 6.19 -4.28 2.70
N LEU A 113 6.21 -4.09 1.37
CA LEU A 113 7.36 -3.55 0.66
C LEU A 113 7.57 -2.04 0.91
N TYR A 114 6.56 -1.34 1.46
CA TYR A 114 6.64 0.09 1.75
C TYR A 114 7.78 0.45 2.72
N TYR A 115 8.01 -0.40 3.73
CA TYR A 115 9.15 -0.33 4.65
C TYR A 115 9.54 -1.74 5.13
N PRO A 116 10.22 -2.53 4.31
CA PRO A 116 10.40 -3.97 4.56
C PRO A 116 11.51 -4.31 5.56
N TYR A 117 12.32 -3.34 5.98
CA TYR A 117 13.55 -3.55 6.77
C TYR A 117 13.34 -4.26 8.11
N GLY A 118 12.18 -4.07 8.76
CA GLY A 118 11.85 -4.72 10.02
C GLY A 118 11.37 -6.17 9.86
N ILE A 119 10.80 -6.50 8.70
CA ILE A 119 10.16 -7.82 8.43
C ILE A 119 11.07 -8.71 7.60
N TYR A 120 11.72 -8.13 6.59
CA TYR A 120 12.57 -8.83 5.64
C TYR A 120 13.96 -8.15 5.55
N PRO A 121 14.75 -8.10 6.63
CA PRO A 121 16.01 -7.36 6.65
C PRO A 121 17.00 -7.85 5.57
N GLU A 122 17.18 -9.15 5.43
CA GLU A 122 18.08 -9.74 4.42
C GLU A 122 17.55 -9.53 3.01
N GLY A 123 16.25 -9.79 2.78
CA GLY A 123 15.60 -9.57 1.47
C GLY A 123 15.58 -8.11 1.06
N SER A 124 15.52 -7.18 2.01
CA SER A 124 15.61 -5.74 1.74
C SER A 124 17.00 -5.34 1.25
N VAL A 125 18.05 -5.89 1.89
CA VAL A 125 19.45 -5.66 1.47
C VAL A 125 19.69 -6.26 0.08
N GLU A 126 19.25 -7.51 -0.15
CA GLU A 126 19.37 -8.16 -1.46
C GLU A 126 18.69 -7.34 -2.56
N LEU A 127 17.48 -6.88 -2.32
CA LEU A 127 16.73 -6.08 -3.29
C LEU A 127 17.36 -4.72 -3.55
N ASP A 128 17.87 -4.06 -2.51
CA ASP A 128 18.55 -2.78 -2.63
C ASP A 128 19.84 -2.90 -3.45
N GLU A 129 20.65 -3.92 -3.16
CA GLU A 129 21.89 -4.21 -3.93
C GLU A 129 21.58 -4.57 -5.37
N LEU A 130 20.58 -5.41 -5.62
CA LEU A 130 20.15 -5.79 -6.96
C LEU A 130 19.70 -4.55 -7.76
N ALA A 131 18.88 -3.68 -7.17
CA ALA A 131 18.40 -2.47 -7.81
C ALA A 131 19.55 -1.48 -8.11
N LYS A 132 20.48 -1.29 -7.16
CA LYS A 132 21.68 -0.48 -7.35
C LYS A 132 22.60 -1.01 -8.47
N ALA A 133 22.81 -2.32 -8.51
CA ALA A 133 23.65 -2.96 -9.53
C ALA A 133 23.08 -2.78 -10.94
N ASN A 134 21.76 -2.71 -11.08
CA ASN A 134 21.06 -2.53 -12.36
C ASN A 134 20.68 -1.07 -12.67
N GLY A 135 21.01 -0.13 -11.77
CA GLY A 135 20.79 1.30 -11.98
C GLY A 135 19.32 1.71 -11.95
N VAL A 136 18.45 0.97 -11.25
CA VAL A 136 17.00 1.20 -11.18
C VAL A 136 16.52 1.46 -9.76
N THR A 137 15.34 2.06 -9.66
CA THR A 137 14.65 2.36 -8.41
C THR A 137 13.56 1.33 -8.17
N VAL A 138 13.46 0.84 -6.93
CA VAL A 138 12.30 0.07 -6.43
C VAL A 138 11.66 0.86 -5.30
N PHE A 139 10.35 1.07 -5.38
CA PHE A 139 9.58 1.81 -4.37
C PHE A 139 8.18 1.22 -4.25
N ALA A 140 7.59 1.32 -3.06
CA ALA A 140 6.17 1.01 -2.86
C ALA A 140 5.42 2.25 -2.38
N SER A 141 4.18 2.41 -2.85
CA SER A 141 3.29 3.51 -2.50
C SER A 141 1.83 3.04 -2.43
N GLY A 142 1.01 3.84 -1.82
CA GLY A 142 -0.42 3.61 -1.67
C GLY A 142 -1.01 4.58 -0.66
N ILE A 143 -2.11 4.21 -0.02
CA ILE A 143 -2.75 5.01 1.01
C ILE A 143 -1.78 5.30 2.18
N GLN A 144 -0.91 4.36 2.52
CA GLN A 144 0.09 4.47 3.58
C GLN A 144 1.08 5.61 3.34
N ASP A 145 1.42 5.88 2.09
CA ASP A 145 2.35 6.95 1.73
C ASP A 145 1.79 8.33 2.14
N VAL A 146 0.55 8.64 1.77
CA VAL A 146 -0.05 9.94 2.07
C VAL A 146 -0.57 10.00 3.50
N PHE A 147 -1.48 9.07 3.88
CA PHE A 147 -2.24 9.21 5.11
C PHE A 147 -1.50 8.72 6.36
N PHE A 148 -0.62 7.72 6.23
CA PHE A 148 0.00 7.11 7.40
C PHE A 148 1.44 7.58 7.63
N THR A 149 2.08 8.18 6.62
CA THR A 149 3.45 8.66 6.73
C THR A 149 3.60 10.14 6.41
N SER A 150 3.27 10.56 5.19
CA SER A 150 3.56 11.93 4.74
C SER A 150 2.79 13.00 5.52
N LEU A 151 1.49 12.80 5.77
CA LEU A 151 0.71 13.72 6.60
C LEU A 151 1.23 13.81 8.03
N VAL A 152 1.60 12.67 8.63
CA VAL A 152 2.19 12.64 9.97
C VAL A 152 3.50 13.43 9.99
N THR A 153 4.38 13.17 9.03
CA THR A 153 5.68 13.85 8.91
C THR A 153 5.51 15.36 8.75
N VAL A 154 4.59 15.80 7.89
CA VAL A 154 4.31 17.24 7.67
C VAL A 154 3.77 17.91 8.93
N LEU A 155 2.85 17.25 9.66
CA LEU A 155 2.27 17.81 10.88
C LEU A 155 3.33 18.03 11.96
N THR A 156 4.27 17.10 12.14
CA THR A 156 5.34 17.26 13.13
C THR A 156 6.23 18.48 12.85
N GLY A 157 6.38 18.85 11.57
CA GLY A 157 7.11 20.04 11.14
C GLY A 157 6.47 21.39 11.58
N ALA A 158 5.22 21.37 12.05
CA ALA A 158 4.54 22.53 12.62
C ALA A 158 4.73 22.69 14.14
N CYS A 159 5.49 21.79 14.78
CA CYS A 159 5.74 21.80 16.22
C CYS A 159 7.18 22.18 16.55
N TYR A 160 7.39 22.90 17.67
CA TYR A 160 8.73 23.12 18.23
C TYR A 160 9.28 21.87 18.92
N SER A 161 8.39 21.07 19.51
CA SER A 161 8.70 19.80 20.15
C SER A 161 7.51 18.86 20.07
N ILE A 162 7.78 17.55 20.07
CA ILE A 162 6.77 16.50 20.13
C ILE A 162 7.12 15.50 21.23
N LYS A 163 6.09 15.01 21.93
CA LYS A 163 6.18 13.96 22.95
C LYS A 163 5.62 12.66 22.39
N SER A 164 4.50 12.71 21.72
CA SER A 164 3.88 11.56 21.11
C SER A 164 3.10 11.91 19.85
N VAL A 165 2.96 10.92 18.99
CA VAL A 165 2.07 10.94 17.83
C VAL A 165 1.16 9.72 17.91
N THR A 166 -0.16 9.95 17.85
CA THR A 166 -1.15 8.87 17.75
C THR A 166 -1.83 8.95 16.39
N LEU A 167 -1.75 7.87 15.64
CA LEU A 167 -2.43 7.70 14.37
C LEU A 167 -3.52 6.64 14.53
N THR A 168 -4.78 7.00 14.37
CA THR A 168 -5.91 6.08 14.36
C THR A 168 -6.49 6.00 12.95
N ASP A 169 -6.57 4.81 12.40
CA ASP A 169 -7.19 4.54 11.12
C ASP A 169 -8.36 3.58 11.28
N LEU A 170 -9.55 4.05 10.97
CA LEU A 170 -10.77 3.23 10.92
C LEU A 170 -11.07 2.90 9.45
N ALA A 171 -11.04 1.62 9.11
CA ALA A 171 -11.41 1.08 7.81
C ALA A 171 -12.65 0.20 7.94
N THR A 172 -13.72 0.53 7.21
CA THR A 172 -14.88 -0.36 7.10
C THR A 172 -14.60 -1.45 6.08
N ILE A 173 -14.87 -2.70 6.48
CA ILE A 173 -14.54 -3.88 5.68
C ILE A 173 -15.73 -4.45 4.90
N ASP A 174 -16.88 -3.80 4.93
CA ASP A 174 -18.15 -4.28 4.35
C ASP A 174 -18.05 -4.65 2.87
N ARG A 175 -17.24 -3.89 2.12
CA ARG A 175 -17.08 -4.04 0.66
C ARG A 175 -15.92 -4.94 0.23
N PHE A 176 -15.08 -5.39 1.16
CA PHE A 176 -13.94 -6.22 0.82
C PHE A 176 -14.32 -7.70 0.68
N ASP A 177 -13.90 -8.34 -0.40
CA ASP A 177 -14.20 -9.76 -0.66
C ASP A 177 -13.52 -10.70 0.33
N PHE A 178 -12.47 -10.22 1.01
CA PHE A 178 -11.75 -11.00 2.04
C PHE A 178 -12.33 -10.83 3.46
N TRP A 179 -13.45 -10.13 3.64
CA TRP A 179 -14.07 -9.94 4.96
C TRP A 179 -14.30 -11.23 5.77
N PRO A 180 -14.52 -12.43 5.16
CA PRO A 180 -14.69 -13.66 5.93
C PRO A 180 -13.45 -14.04 6.75
N VAL A 181 -12.22 -13.66 6.31
CA VAL A 181 -10.99 -13.96 7.06
C VAL A 181 -10.92 -13.23 8.40
N PHE A 182 -11.71 -12.17 8.58
CA PHE A 182 -11.87 -11.48 9.86
C PHE A 182 -12.75 -12.24 10.85
N GLY A 183 -13.39 -13.35 10.43
CA GLY A 183 -14.26 -14.14 11.28
C GLY A 183 -15.58 -13.47 11.64
N ILE A 184 -16.04 -12.51 10.85
CA ILE A 184 -17.24 -11.72 11.09
C ILE A 184 -18.48 -12.63 11.31
N GLY A 185 -19.25 -12.34 12.35
CA GLY A 185 -20.45 -13.09 12.73
C GLY A 185 -20.18 -14.35 13.57
N LYS A 186 -18.93 -14.74 13.79
CA LYS A 186 -18.57 -15.86 14.66
C LYS A 186 -18.70 -15.49 16.14
N THR A 187 -19.12 -16.44 16.98
CA THR A 187 -18.95 -16.30 18.43
C THR A 187 -17.45 -16.30 18.79
N LYS A 188 -17.15 -15.99 20.04
CA LYS A 188 -15.78 -16.01 20.53
C LYS A 188 -15.15 -17.41 20.39
N GLU A 189 -15.88 -18.44 20.76
CA GLU A 189 -15.45 -19.85 20.71
C GLU A 189 -15.22 -20.30 19.26
N GLU A 190 -16.16 -19.98 18.36
CA GLU A 190 -16.04 -20.30 16.93
C GLU A 190 -14.85 -19.57 16.27
N TYR A 191 -14.56 -18.34 16.74
CA TYR A 191 -13.42 -17.58 16.24
C TYR A 191 -12.09 -18.13 16.73
N GLU A 192 -12.01 -18.56 17.99
CA GLU A 192 -10.82 -19.23 18.54
C GLU A 192 -10.53 -20.55 17.81
N GLU A 193 -11.56 -21.32 17.46
CA GLU A 193 -11.41 -22.53 16.63
C GLU A 193 -10.98 -22.20 15.21
N TYR A 194 -11.55 -21.15 14.63
CA TYR A 194 -11.16 -20.68 13.29
C TYR A 194 -9.67 -20.30 13.23
N LEU A 195 -9.16 -19.56 14.22
CA LEU A 195 -7.73 -19.18 14.29
C LEU A 195 -6.80 -20.40 14.41
N LYS A 196 -7.20 -21.43 15.16
CA LYS A 196 -6.43 -22.68 15.26
C LYS A 196 -6.34 -23.42 13.92
N ALA A 197 -7.41 -23.38 13.12
CA ALA A 197 -7.48 -24.00 11.80
C ALA A 197 -6.77 -23.15 10.72
N HIS A 198 -6.65 -21.84 10.94
CA HIS A 198 -6.08 -20.88 10.00
C HIS A 198 -5.06 -20.00 10.75
N PRO A 199 -3.89 -20.56 11.13
CA PRO A 199 -2.86 -19.79 11.80
C PRO A 199 -2.41 -18.64 10.90
N VAL A 200 -2.31 -17.44 11.50
CA VAL A 200 -1.80 -16.26 10.79
C VAL A 200 -0.30 -16.47 10.56
N ASP A 201 0.13 -16.35 9.32
CA ASP A 201 1.54 -16.35 8.95
C ASP A 201 2.25 -15.16 9.63
N GLU A 202 3.48 -15.36 10.10
CA GLU A 202 4.27 -14.31 10.77
C GLU A 202 4.38 -13.03 9.93
N ALA A 203 4.51 -13.16 8.60
CA ALA A 203 4.56 -12.01 7.69
C ALA A 203 3.24 -11.22 7.66
N HIS A 204 2.10 -11.90 7.86
CA HIS A 204 0.77 -11.27 7.90
C HIS A 204 0.35 -10.86 9.33
N ALA A 205 1.21 -11.12 10.33
CA ALA A 205 1.00 -10.62 11.70
C ALA A 205 1.29 -9.10 11.81
N TYR A 206 1.99 -8.52 10.83
CA TYR A 206 2.30 -7.10 10.82
C TYR A 206 1.18 -6.28 10.19
N SER A 207 0.68 -5.31 10.92
CA SER A 207 -0.26 -4.32 10.40
C SER A 207 0.43 -3.39 9.39
N HIS A 208 -0.23 -3.10 8.27
CA HIS A 208 0.24 -2.10 7.30
C HIS A 208 0.49 -0.74 7.96
N LEU A 209 -0.27 -0.42 9.00
CA LEU A 209 -0.12 0.81 9.76
C LEU A 209 1.16 0.79 10.62
N ALA A 210 1.50 -0.37 11.21
CA ALA A 210 2.77 -0.55 11.93
C ALA A 210 3.98 -0.31 11.02
N ILE A 211 3.94 -0.86 9.80
CA ILE A 211 4.98 -0.67 8.78
C ILE A 211 5.11 0.81 8.40
N ALA A 212 3.98 1.48 8.14
CA ALA A 212 3.97 2.91 7.83
C ALA A 212 4.46 3.76 9.02
N THR A 213 4.16 3.36 10.26
CA THR A 213 4.66 4.05 11.46
C THR A 213 6.18 3.91 11.59
N ASN A 214 6.75 2.72 11.33
CA ASN A 214 8.19 2.53 11.25
C ASN A 214 8.83 3.39 10.14
N ALA A 215 8.19 3.47 8.97
CA ALA A 215 8.61 4.35 7.89
C ALA A 215 8.60 5.83 8.31
N THR A 216 7.61 6.25 9.09
CA THR A 216 7.51 7.61 9.65
C THR A 216 8.65 7.91 10.62
N VAL A 217 8.92 7.00 11.55
CA VAL A 217 10.03 7.13 12.51
C VAL A 217 11.35 7.29 11.76
N ALA A 218 11.59 6.46 10.74
CA ALA A 218 12.79 6.54 9.91
C ALA A 218 12.85 7.85 9.09
N ALA A 219 11.72 8.30 8.51
CA ALA A 219 11.64 9.54 7.73
C ALA A 219 11.92 10.79 8.57
N LEU A 220 11.59 10.74 9.87
CA LEU A 220 11.92 11.80 10.83
C LEU A 220 13.37 11.72 11.34
N GLY A 221 14.16 10.72 10.92
CA GLY A 221 15.52 10.51 11.37
C GLY A 221 15.62 10.03 12.82
N LEU A 222 14.55 9.45 13.37
CA LEU A 222 14.48 8.95 14.74
C LEU A 222 14.93 7.48 14.81
N THR A 223 15.34 7.06 16.01
CA THR A 223 15.85 5.72 16.25
C THR A 223 14.85 4.92 17.08
N ALA A 224 14.17 3.95 16.48
CA ALA A 224 13.30 3.03 17.23
C ALA A 224 14.15 2.16 18.19
N VAL A 225 13.74 2.09 19.46
CA VAL A 225 14.41 1.30 20.51
C VAL A 225 13.53 0.18 21.06
N ALA A 226 12.22 0.30 20.96
CA ALA A 226 11.26 -0.73 21.32
C ALA A 226 10.02 -0.65 20.44
N GLN A 227 9.40 -1.81 20.18
CA GLN A 227 8.10 -1.92 19.52
C GLN A 227 7.24 -2.91 20.28
N HIS A 228 5.97 -2.55 20.51
CA HIS A 228 4.97 -3.36 21.19
C HIS A 228 3.73 -3.44 20.31
N ASP A 229 3.40 -4.63 19.85
CA ASP A 229 2.24 -4.89 19.01
C ASP A 229 1.12 -5.52 19.83
N GLY A 230 -0.14 -5.17 19.52
CA GLY A 230 -1.33 -5.69 20.15
C GLY A 230 -2.43 -5.96 19.14
N LEU A 231 -3.28 -6.95 19.45
CA LEU A 231 -4.44 -7.32 18.67
C LEU A 231 -5.64 -7.47 19.61
N GLU A 232 -6.69 -6.71 19.35
CA GLU A 232 -7.98 -6.81 20.01
C GLU A 232 -9.04 -7.23 19.00
N ILE A 233 -9.81 -8.26 19.34
CA ILE A 233 -10.96 -8.67 18.53
C ILE A 233 -12.17 -7.90 19.00
N LEU A 234 -12.87 -7.27 18.05
CA LEU A 234 -14.05 -6.44 18.34
C LEU A 234 -15.31 -7.27 18.22
N TYR A 235 -16.12 -7.24 19.27
CA TYR A 235 -17.41 -7.94 19.35
C TYR A 235 -18.53 -6.92 19.42
N THR A 236 -19.66 -7.19 18.74
CA THR A 236 -20.82 -6.32 18.87
C THR A 236 -21.47 -6.44 20.25
N ASP A 237 -21.91 -5.31 20.80
CA ASP A 237 -22.58 -5.23 22.10
C ASP A 237 -24.10 -5.39 22.01
N GLU A 238 -24.66 -5.47 20.80
CA GLU A 238 -26.08 -5.70 20.52
C GLU A 238 -26.27 -6.46 19.20
N ASP A 239 -27.50 -6.95 18.96
CA ASP A 239 -27.86 -7.53 17.66
C ASP A 239 -27.76 -6.45 16.58
N THR A 240 -27.01 -6.70 15.50
CA THR A 240 -26.81 -5.73 14.43
C THR A 240 -27.07 -6.36 13.06
N TYR A 241 -27.27 -5.51 12.05
CA TYR A 241 -27.48 -5.91 10.67
C TYR A 241 -26.58 -5.12 9.74
N ASN A 242 -25.87 -5.84 8.88
CA ASN A 242 -25.11 -5.23 7.81
C ASN A 242 -25.91 -5.30 6.50
N ALA A 243 -26.38 -4.16 6.04
CA ALA A 243 -27.22 -4.06 4.83
C ALA A 243 -26.45 -4.40 3.54
N TYR A 244 -25.15 -4.12 3.49
CA TYR A 244 -24.32 -4.39 2.31
C TYR A 244 -24.15 -5.90 2.05
N ARG A 245 -24.06 -6.70 3.13
CA ARG A 245 -23.87 -8.16 3.06
C ARG A 245 -25.15 -8.95 3.30
N ASP A 246 -26.26 -8.27 3.60
CA ASP A 246 -27.52 -8.90 4.05
C ASP A 246 -27.28 -9.88 5.20
N LEU A 247 -26.54 -9.44 6.22
CA LEU A 247 -26.07 -10.29 7.31
C LEU A 247 -26.55 -9.80 8.67
N HIS A 248 -27.28 -10.66 9.38
CA HIS A 248 -27.64 -10.46 10.79
C HIS A 248 -26.53 -11.03 11.68
N ILE A 249 -26.03 -10.20 12.59
CA ILE A 249 -24.99 -10.57 13.56
C ILE A 249 -25.55 -10.43 14.96
N LYS A 250 -25.42 -11.49 15.74
CA LYS A 250 -25.91 -11.53 17.13
C LYS A 250 -24.92 -10.82 18.05
N LYS A 251 -25.47 -10.25 19.14
CA LYS A 251 -24.68 -9.72 20.24
C LYS A 251 -23.60 -10.71 20.68
N GLY A 252 -22.38 -10.20 20.90
CA GLY A 252 -21.21 -10.99 21.29
C GLY A 252 -20.49 -11.69 20.15
N CYS A 253 -20.92 -11.49 18.89
CA CYS A 253 -20.21 -12.00 17.74
C CYS A 253 -19.18 -10.99 17.21
N VAL A 254 -18.17 -11.50 16.52
CA VAL A 254 -17.08 -10.73 15.94
C VAL A 254 -17.61 -9.75 14.88
N ILE A 255 -17.17 -8.49 14.96
CA ILE A 255 -17.43 -7.45 13.96
C ILE A 255 -16.16 -6.87 13.36
N GLY A 256 -14.98 -7.25 13.85
CA GLY A 256 -13.70 -6.74 13.35
C GLY A 256 -12.56 -6.97 14.32
N LYS A 257 -11.48 -6.21 14.07
CA LYS A 257 -10.28 -6.21 14.92
C LYS A 257 -9.70 -4.80 15.03
N ASN A 258 -8.95 -4.56 16.10
CA ASN A 258 -8.09 -3.42 16.29
C ASN A 258 -6.63 -3.91 16.45
N GLU A 259 -5.76 -3.53 15.54
CA GLU A 259 -4.33 -3.80 15.59
C GLU A 259 -3.64 -2.54 16.10
N THR A 260 -2.86 -2.67 17.17
CA THR A 260 -2.13 -1.55 17.76
C THR A 260 -0.64 -1.79 17.67
N THR A 261 0.12 -0.72 17.41
CA THR A 261 1.58 -0.73 17.52
C THR A 261 2.03 0.51 18.27
N VAL A 262 2.92 0.33 19.21
CA VAL A 262 3.58 1.42 19.94
C VAL A 262 5.08 1.31 19.69
N ILE A 263 5.68 2.38 19.16
CA ILE A 263 7.11 2.48 18.91
C ILE A 263 7.70 3.55 19.83
N GLU A 264 8.67 3.17 20.63
CA GLU A 264 9.46 4.08 21.45
C GLU A 264 10.76 4.43 20.74
N THR A 265 11.16 5.70 20.79
CA THR A 265 12.41 6.17 20.17
C THR A 265 13.45 6.57 21.18
N ALA A 266 14.73 6.49 20.80
CA ALA A 266 15.85 6.93 21.63
C ALA A 266 15.77 8.42 21.98
N GLU A 267 15.11 9.19 21.15
CA GLU A 267 14.88 10.65 21.33
C GLU A 267 13.75 10.93 22.33
N GLY A 268 13.10 9.89 22.88
CA GLY A 268 12.05 10.00 23.89
C GLY A 268 10.67 10.34 23.32
N ILE A 269 10.47 10.14 22.01
CA ILE A 269 9.18 10.34 21.33
C ILE A 269 8.50 8.99 21.16
N THR A 270 7.20 8.93 21.46
CA THR A 270 6.39 7.72 21.29
C THR A 270 5.44 7.85 20.10
N PHE A 271 5.45 6.86 19.23
CA PHE A 271 4.49 6.71 18.14
C PHE A 271 3.52 5.58 18.47
N ARG A 272 2.23 5.87 18.42
CA ARG A 272 1.16 4.89 18.59
C ARG A 272 0.32 4.86 17.33
N CYS A 273 0.06 3.68 16.79
CA CYS A 273 -0.95 3.51 15.75
C CYS A 273 -2.03 2.52 16.17
N GLU A 274 -3.25 2.75 15.69
CA GLU A 274 -4.44 1.94 15.90
C GLU A 274 -5.10 1.71 14.55
N PHE A 275 -5.05 0.48 14.04
CA PHE A 275 -5.70 0.11 12.79
C PHE A 275 -6.95 -0.70 13.07
N ILE A 276 -8.09 -0.02 13.02
CA ILE A 276 -9.40 -0.57 13.31
C ILE A 276 -10.04 -1.01 12.00
N SER A 277 -10.12 -2.31 11.77
CA SER A 277 -10.77 -2.92 10.61
C SER A 277 -12.05 -3.60 11.08
N LYS A 278 -13.22 -3.01 10.80
CA LYS A 278 -14.48 -3.55 11.28
C LYS A 278 -15.63 -3.32 10.31
N MET A 279 -16.73 -4.04 10.53
CA MET A 279 -18.00 -3.72 9.90
C MET A 279 -18.49 -2.36 10.37
N ALA A 280 -19.10 -1.60 9.46
CA ALA A 280 -19.77 -0.36 9.82
C ALA A 280 -20.98 -0.65 10.73
N GLU A 281 -21.06 0.07 11.83
CA GLU A 281 -22.22 0.06 12.72
C GLU A 281 -23.10 1.29 12.40
N GLU A 282 -23.80 1.24 11.25
CA GLU A 282 -24.60 2.36 10.73
C GLU A 282 -25.63 2.86 11.75
N HIS A 283 -26.19 1.97 12.58
CA HIS A 283 -27.12 2.32 13.64
C HIS A 283 -26.50 3.17 14.76
N LYS A 284 -25.17 3.16 14.90
CA LYS A 284 -24.40 4.04 15.80
C LYS A 284 -23.92 5.33 15.12
N GLY A 285 -24.32 5.57 13.87
CA GLY A 285 -23.93 6.75 13.10
C GLY A 285 -22.51 6.66 12.52
N GLU A 286 -21.94 5.47 12.43
CA GLU A 286 -20.67 5.26 11.75
C GLU A 286 -20.88 5.31 10.23
N THR A 287 -20.29 6.30 9.59
CA THR A 287 -20.54 6.60 8.17
C THR A 287 -19.38 6.23 7.26
N GLY A 288 -18.33 5.60 7.74
CA GLY A 288 -17.23 5.22 6.85
C GLY A 288 -15.84 5.29 7.46
N ASN A 289 -14.88 5.44 6.58
CA ASN A 289 -13.46 5.44 6.92
C ASN A 289 -13.04 6.76 7.57
N LEU A 290 -12.21 6.66 8.60
CA LEU A 290 -11.68 7.81 9.32
C LEU A 290 -10.16 7.65 9.47
N ASN A 291 -9.44 8.75 9.33
CA ASN A 291 -8.04 8.83 9.72
C ASN A 291 -7.88 10.02 10.67
N ARG A 292 -7.29 9.80 11.84
CA ARG A 292 -7.03 10.85 12.83
C ARG A 292 -5.57 10.81 13.26
N ILE A 293 -4.94 11.96 13.23
CA ILE A 293 -3.55 12.16 13.66
C ILE A 293 -3.55 13.15 14.81
N VAL A 294 -3.15 12.70 16.00
CA VAL A 294 -2.98 13.54 17.19
C VAL A 294 -1.50 13.67 17.49
N VAL A 295 -1.00 14.90 17.53
CA VAL A 295 0.37 15.21 17.95
C VAL A 295 0.30 15.89 19.31
N GLU A 296 0.88 15.26 20.33
CA GLU A 296 1.12 15.88 21.63
C GLU A 296 2.47 16.56 21.61
N GLY A 297 2.48 17.88 21.64
CA GLY A 297 3.70 18.65 21.47
C GLY A 297 3.50 20.13 21.76
N GLU A 298 4.30 20.95 21.17
CA GLU A 298 4.22 22.41 21.29
C GLU A 298 4.21 23.03 19.88
N PRO A 299 3.03 23.36 19.34
CA PRO A 299 1.66 23.18 19.88
C PRO A 299 1.17 21.72 19.76
N ASN A 300 0.09 21.39 20.47
CA ASN A 300 -0.70 20.19 20.21
C ASN A 300 -1.48 20.34 18.90
N LEU A 301 -1.58 19.25 18.12
CA LEU A 301 -2.33 19.22 16.87
C LEU A 301 -3.28 18.03 16.84
N ASP A 302 -4.44 18.20 16.21
CA ASP A 302 -5.45 17.16 16.02
C ASP A 302 -6.04 17.32 14.62
N LEU A 303 -5.71 16.40 13.73
CA LEU A 303 -6.19 16.37 12.35
C LEU A 303 -7.09 15.17 12.13
N VAL A 304 -8.29 15.40 11.60
CA VAL A 304 -9.23 14.34 11.23
C VAL A 304 -9.53 14.44 9.73
N THR A 305 -9.45 13.31 9.05
CA THR A 305 -9.90 13.15 7.67
C THR A 305 -11.03 12.14 7.65
N THR A 306 -12.17 12.54 7.13
CA THR A 306 -13.37 11.69 6.94
C THR A 306 -13.50 11.26 5.48
N ASP A 307 -14.33 10.27 5.21
CA ASP A 307 -14.63 9.76 3.86
C ASP A 307 -13.40 9.36 3.04
N LYS A 308 -12.34 8.93 3.71
CA LYS A 308 -11.14 8.42 3.06
C LYS A 308 -11.47 7.16 2.24
N HIS A 309 -11.23 7.21 0.94
CA HIS A 309 -11.47 6.09 0.03
C HIS A 309 -10.18 5.31 -0.23
N GLY A 310 -10.02 4.15 0.42
CA GLY A 310 -8.75 3.39 0.44
C GLY A 310 -8.19 3.05 -0.93
N GLU A 311 -9.01 2.46 -1.81
CA GLU A 311 -8.58 2.02 -3.16
C GLU A 311 -8.25 3.21 -4.08
N MET A 312 -9.13 4.21 -4.15
CA MET A 312 -8.89 5.41 -4.97
C MET A 312 -7.68 6.18 -4.47
N THR A 313 -7.49 6.28 -3.17
CA THR A 313 -6.31 6.95 -2.60
C THR A 313 -5.03 6.19 -2.94
N THR A 314 -5.05 4.86 -2.88
CA THR A 314 -3.91 4.01 -3.25
C THR A 314 -3.52 4.23 -4.70
N THR A 315 -4.46 4.12 -5.64
CA THR A 315 -4.17 4.29 -7.07
C THR A 315 -3.74 5.71 -7.40
N ALA A 316 -4.37 6.73 -6.80
CA ALA A 316 -3.99 8.13 -6.97
C ALA A 316 -2.57 8.41 -6.44
N SER A 317 -2.22 7.88 -5.26
CA SER A 317 -0.87 8.01 -4.70
C SER A 317 0.17 7.37 -5.62
N MET A 318 -0.07 6.15 -6.10
CA MET A 318 0.83 5.47 -7.03
C MET A 318 1.03 6.27 -8.32
N LEU A 319 -0.05 6.76 -8.95
CA LEU A 319 0.06 7.58 -10.16
C LEU A 319 0.91 8.83 -9.94
N ASN A 320 0.70 9.54 -8.83
CA ASN A 320 1.46 10.74 -8.52
C ASN A 320 2.94 10.45 -8.18
N ARG A 321 3.28 9.23 -7.75
CA ARG A 321 4.65 8.80 -7.45
C ARG A 321 5.45 8.35 -8.68
N ILE A 322 4.82 8.11 -9.82
CA ILE A 322 5.53 7.65 -11.03
C ILE A 322 6.74 8.54 -11.38
N PRO A 323 6.62 9.88 -11.48
CA PRO A 323 7.78 10.72 -11.76
C PRO A 323 8.83 10.68 -10.64
N ASP A 324 8.39 10.61 -9.39
CA ASP A 324 9.32 10.60 -8.25
C ASP A 324 10.20 9.34 -8.27
N VAL A 325 9.61 8.17 -8.63
CA VAL A 325 10.34 6.90 -8.81
C VAL A 325 11.34 6.98 -9.97
N LEU A 326 10.92 7.55 -11.11
CA LEU A 326 11.77 7.67 -12.30
C LEU A 326 12.91 8.68 -12.10
N ASN A 327 12.73 9.69 -11.27
CA ASN A 327 13.75 10.69 -10.94
C ASN A 327 14.69 10.23 -9.81
N ALA A 328 14.27 9.27 -8.99
CA ALA A 328 15.08 8.78 -7.87
C ALA A 328 16.39 8.10 -8.33
N GLY A 329 17.37 8.11 -7.44
CA GLY A 329 18.58 7.30 -7.63
C GLY A 329 18.30 5.82 -7.43
N PRO A 330 19.18 4.93 -7.94
CA PRO A 330 18.98 3.49 -7.86
C PRO A 330 18.93 2.96 -6.41
N GLY A 331 18.24 1.84 -6.22
CA GLY A 331 18.11 1.12 -4.97
C GLY A 331 16.66 0.98 -4.51
N LEU A 332 16.46 0.27 -3.40
CA LEU A 332 15.20 0.20 -2.68
C LEU A 332 15.00 1.52 -1.93
N LYS A 333 13.94 2.25 -2.28
CA LYS A 333 13.63 3.57 -1.72
C LYS A 333 12.51 3.51 -0.72
N THR A 334 12.56 4.43 0.24
CA THR A 334 11.53 4.71 1.22
C THR A 334 11.00 6.13 1.03
N VAL A 335 9.98 6.51 1.77
CA VAL A 335 9.47 7.90 1.78
C VAL A 335 10.52 8.92 2.22
N ALA A 336 11.52 8.51 2.99
CA ALA A 336 12.62 9.38 3.39
C ALA A 336 13.54 9.77 2.23
N ASP A 337 13.55 8.97 1.16
CA ASP A 337 14.39 9.17 -0.02
C ASP A 337 13.73 10.00 -1.12
N LEU A 338 12.42 10.24 -1.01
CA LEU A 338 11.61 10.89 -2.04
C LEU A 338 11.02 12.21 -1.53
N SER A 339 10.67 13.09 -2.45
CA SER A 339 9.92 14.31 -2.13
C SER A 339 8.54 13.99 -1.55
N MET A 340 7.93 14.94 -0.82
CA MET A 340 6.54 14.78 -0.36
C MET A 340 5.58 14.56 -1.53
N PRO A 341 4.59 13.64 -1.41
CA PRO A 341 3.64 13.38 -2.48
C PRO A 341 2.73 14.59 -2.69
N TYR A 342 2.44 14.90 -3.95
CA TYR A 342 1.47 15.93 -4.32
C TYR A 342 0.84 15.60 -5.68
N LEU A 343 -0.32 16.19 -5.96
CA LEU A 343 -1.00 16.01 -7.23
C LEU A 343 -0.16 16.54 -8.41
N LYS A 344 0.21 15.68 -9.33
CA LYS A 344 0.88 16.04 -10.58
C LYS A 344 -0.21 16.40 -11.62
N VAL A 345 -0.52 17.67 -11.82
CA VAL A 345 -1.64 18.13 -12.66
C VAL A 345 -1.37 18.10 -14.17
N LYS A 346 -0.10 18.07 -14.57
CA LYS A 346 0.32 17.95 -15.98
C LYS A 346 0.54 16.48 -16.35
N PRO A 347 0.74 16.15 -17.63
CA PRO A 347 1.25 14.84 -18.03
C PRO A 347 2.47 14.45 -17.19
N LEU A 348 2.55 13.20 -16.75
CA LEU A 348 3.58 12.79 -15.78
C LEU A 348 5.00 12.93 -16.31
N VAL A 349 5.19 12.85 -17.64
CA VAL A 349 6.49 13.08 -18.30
C VAL A 349 7.04 14.49 -18.08
N ASP A 350 6.16 15.49 -17.87
CA ASP A 350 6.59 16.89 -17.65
C ASP A 350 7.24 17.12 -16.27
N TYR A 351 7.19 16.14 -15.40
CA TYR A 351 7.82 16.17 -14.07
C TYR A 351 9.15 15.40 -14.01
N LEU A 352 9.60 14.85 -15.14
CA LEU A 352 10.89 14.18 -15.19
C LEU A 352 12.01 15.21 -15.26
N GLU A 353 13.08 14.96 -14.49
CA GLU A 353 14.28 15.76 -14.48
C GLU A 353 15.10 15.46 -15.75
N ALA A 354 15.68 16.52 -16.35
CA ALA A 354 16.48 16.45 -17.57
C ALA A 354 17.84 15.74 -17.36
#